data_bd497d9c92b23816a1eb683e68bd0d7f
#
_entry.id   bd497d9c92b23816a1eb683e68bd0d7f
#
_cell.length_a   1.000
_cell.length_b   1.000
_cell.length_c   1.000
_cell.angle_alpha   90.00
_cell.angle_beta   90.00
_cell.angle_gamma   90.00
#
_symmetry.space_group_name_H-M   'P 1'
#
loop_
_entity.id
_entity.type
_entity.pdbx_description
1 polymer ?
#
loop_
_entity_poly.entity_id
_entity_poly.type
_entity_poly.pdbx_seq_one_letter_code
_entity_poly.pdbx_strand_id
1 'polypeptide(L)'
;MKIVILGTAYPYRGGLAAFNERLASQFLQEGHEVEVLTFTLQYPSFLFPGKTQYSSEKAPDGLRIRRVLNSCNPLNWIRVGRQLKKSAPDLLIACYWMSFMAPAFGTVCRIARKNKHTRCIALVHNMLPHEPSMMDKLFSPYFVGAQHGFVALSESVVHDIEKLDKNGVPKTFSPHPIYDHYGNRMSKQDACAALGIDLEEPYLLFFGLVRAYKGLDWLIEAMGILKKAGKKLPILIIAGEFYEDEDKYLQQISRLGLKNNVIVKNEFVPDADLPKYFGAADLIVQPYKSATQSGVTQVAFHFEKPMLVTNVGGLGEIVHDGKMGYAVDPNPQAIADAIADYFENDRQAAFTAYLQVEKKKYEWDKMTAAFMHIYNGGC
;
A
#
# COMPACT_ATOMS: atom_id res chain seq x y z
N MET A 1 -14.68 -16.19 16.73
CA MET A 1 -15.68 -15.13 16.49
C MET A 1 -16.15 -15.21 15.05
N LYS A 2 -17.36 -14.71 14.78
CA LYS A 2 -17.87 -14.57 13.42
C LYS A 2 -17.62 -13.14 12.92
N ILE A 3 -16.75 -12.99 11.93
CA ILE A 3 -16.32 -11.71 11.37
C ILE A 3 -16.83 -11.57 9.94
N VAL A 4 -17.40 -10.42 9.63
CA VAL A 4 -17.78 -10.08 8.26
C VAL A 4 -17.02 -8.85 7.82
N ILE A 5 -16.34 -8.95 6.68
CA ILE A 5 -15.66 -7.84 6.03
C ILE A 5 -16.55 -7.36 4.88
N LEU A 6 -16.97 -6.10 4.91
CA LEU A 6 -17.77 -5.45 3.88
C LEU A 6 -16.90 -4.49 3.07
N GLY A 7 -16.53 -4.87 1.87
CA GLY A 7 -15.62 -4.09 1.04
C GLY A 7 -15.33 -4.72 -0.32
N THR A 8 -14.36 -4.15 -1.02
CA THR A 8 -13.90 -4.65 -2.32
C THR A 8 -13.15 -5.97 -2.14
N ALA A 9 -13.49 -6.97 -2.92
CA ALA A 9 -12.82 -8.26 -2.99
C ALA A 9 -13.10 -8.93 -4.34
N TYR A 10 -12.54 -10.08 -4.62
CA TYR A 10 -12.80 -10.85 -5.83
C TYR A 10 -14.32 -10.86 -6.19
N PRO A 11 -14.69 -10.66 -7.45
CA PRO A 11 -13.85 -10.61 -8.65
C PRO A 11 -13.27 -9.23 -8.98
N TYR A 12 -13.37 -8.26 -8.09
CA TYR A 12 -12.74 -6.95 -8.30
C TYR A 12 -11.23 -7.05 -8.10
N ARG A 13 -10.47 -6.23 -8.85
CA ARG A 13 -9.01 -6.17 -8.79
C ARG A 13 -8.51 -4.91 -8.10
N GLY A 14 -7.23 -4.93 -7.74
CA GLY A 14 -6.50 -3.77 -7.21
C GLY A 14 -6.23 -3.84 -5.71
N GLY A 15 -5.45 -2.89 -5.21
CA GLY A 15 -4.91 -2.91 -3.85
C GLY A 15 -5.94 -3.04 -2.74
N LEU A 16 -7.15 -2.45 -2.90
CA LEU A 16 -8.23 -2.59 -1.91
C LEU A 16 -8.76 -4.02 -1.83
N ALA A 17 -8.87 -4.72 -2.97
CA ALA A 17 -9.32 -6.11 -2.99
C ALA A 17 -8.29 -7.02 -2.32
N ALA A 18 -7.03 -6.93 -2.76
CA ALA A 18 -5.92 -7.69 -2.19
C ALA A 18 -5.77 -7.45 -0.67
N PHE A 19 -5.91 -6.20 -0.22
CA PHE A 19 -5.86 -5.87 1.20
C PHE A 19 -6.97 -6.57 2.00
N ASN A 20 -8.21 -6.45 1.56
CA ASN A 20 -9.36 -7.02 2.26
C ASN A 20 -9.32 -8.55 2.29
N GLU A 21 -8.87 -9.17 1.21
CA GLU A 21 -8.68 -10.62 1.10
C GLU A 21 -7.56 -11.09 2.03
N ARG A 22 -6.45 -10.36 2.08
CA ARG A 22 -5.35 -10.70 3.00
C ARG A 22 -5.74 -10.50 4.47
N LEU A 23 -6.50 -9.44 4.79
CA LEU A 23 -7.06 -9.22 6.13
C LEU A 23 -7.99 -10.37 6.53
N ALA A 24 -8.86 -10.80 5.61
CA ALA A 24 -9.74 -11.95 5.83
C ALA A 24 -8.94 -13.24 6.10
N SER A 25 -7.89 -13.48 5.32
CA SER A 25 -7.00 -14.62 5.49
C SER A 25 -6.29 -14.60 6.85
N GLN A 26 -5.88 -13.40 7.33
CA GLN A 26 -5.24 -13.27 8.64
C GLN A 26 -6.21 -13.66 9.77
N PHE A 27 -7.42 -13.13 9.76
CA PHE A 27 -8.44 -13.52 10.75
C PHE A 27 -8.78 -15.01 10.70
N LEU A 28 -8.81 -15.64 9.51
CA LEU A 28 -8.98 -17.09 9.37
C LEU A 28 -7.82 -17.87 10.02
N GLN A 29 -6.57 -17.45 9.80
CA GLN A 29 -5.37 -18.05 10.41
C GLN A 29 -5.40 -17.92 11.94
N GLU A 30 -6.01 -16.87 12.48
CA GLU A 30 -6.22 -16.65 13.91
C GLU A 30 -7.42 -17.43 14.49
N GLY A 31 -8.04 -18.30 13.69
CA GLY A 31 -9.12 -19.20 14.11
C GLY A 31 -10.51 -18.56 14.15
N HIS A 32 -10.74 -17.46 13.43
CA HIS A 32 -12.05 -16.85 13.32
C HIS A 32 -12.86 -17.40 12.12
N GLU A 33 -14.18 -17.38 12.21
CA GLU A 33 -15.07 -17.62 11.07
C GLU A 33 -15.20 -16.30 10.29
N VAL A 34 -14.71 -16.25 9.02
CA VAL A 34 -14.67 -15.03 8.23
C VAL A 34 -15.45 -15.17 6.93
N GLU A 35 -16.23 -14.13 6.61
CA GLU A 35 -16.91 -13.98 5.32
C GLU A 35 -16.64 -12.57 4.77
N VAL A 36 -16.33 -12.48 3.47
CA VAL A 36 -16.19 -11.19 2.78
C VAL A 36 -17.45 -10.94 1.95
N LEU A 37 -18.11 -9.82 2.20
CA LEU A 37 -19.23 -9.33 1.42
C LEU A 37 -18.76 -8.24 0.47
N THR A 38 -18.77 -8.52 -0.83
CA THR A 38 -18.33 -7.60 -1.86
C THR A 38 -19.47 -7.15 -2.76
N PHE A 39 -19.16 -6.37 -3.78
CA PHE A 39 -20.14 -5.70 -4.61
C PHE A 39 -20.69 -6.58 -5.73
N THR A 40 -21.98 -6.42 -6.02
CA THR A 40 -22.59 -6.76 -7.29
C THR A 40 -22.37 -5.65 -8.31
N LEU A 41 -22.36 -4.38 -7.83
CA LEU A 41 -21.98 -3.20 -8.57
C LEU A 41 -21.18 -2.28 -7.62
N GLN A 42 -19.89 -2.08 -7.90
CA GLN A 42 -19.03 -1.18 -7.11
C GLN A 42 -19.11 0.26 -7.62
N TYR A 43 -18.87 0.46 -8.93
CA TYR A 43 -19.00 1.74 -9.59
C TYR A 43 -19.86 1.60 -10.85
N PRO A 44 -20.74 2.55 -11.15
CA PRO A 44 -21.30 2.72 -12.49
C PRO A 44 -20.17 2.85 -13.52
N SER A 45 -20.37 2.30 -14.72
CA SER A 45 -19.34 2.25 -15.76
C SER A 45 -18.77 3.62 -16.13
N PHE A 46 -19.58 4.66 -16.07
CA PHE A 46 -19.17 6.04 -16.39
C PHE A 46 -18.29 6.71 -15.32
N LEU A 47 -18.24 6.15 -14.09
CA LEU A 47 -17.39 6.65 -13.02
C LEU A 47 -16.04 5.91 -12.92
N PHE A 48 -15.88 4.83 -13.68
CA PHE A 48 -14.65 4.04 -13.63
C PHE A 48 -13.71 4.42 -14.77
N PRO A 49 -12.52 4.97 -14.49
CA PRO A 49 -11.60 5.46 -15.52
C PRO A 49 -10.82 4.35 -16.25
N GLY A 50 -10.88 3.10 -15.78
CA GLY A 50 -10.13 1.96 -16.32
C GLY A 50 -10.92 1.10 -17.32
N LYS A 51 -10.22 0.20 -18.02
CA LYS A 51 -10.82 -0.72 -19.01
C LYS A 51 -11.71 -1.78 -18.34
N THR A 52 -11.33 -2.30 -17.18
CA THR A 52 -12.11 -3.30 -16.42
C THR A 52 -11.86 -3.16 -14.92
N GLN A 53 -12.91 -3.41 -14.12
CA GLN A 53 -12.83 -3.48 -12.66
C GLN A 53 -12.54 -4.90 -12.16
N TYR A 54 -12.53 -5.90 -13.05
CA TYR A 54 -12.47 -7.31 -12.70
C TYR A 54 -11.08 -7.89 -12.89
N SER A 55 -10.72 -8.82 -11.99
CA SER A 55 -9.51 -9.65 -12.10
C SER A 55 -9.72 -10.74 -13.14
N SER A 56 -8.65 -11.11 -13.85
CA SER A 56 -8.56 -12.31 -14.67
C SER A 56 -8.05 -13.54 -13.88
N GLU A 57 -7.66 -13.35 -12.64
CA GLU A 57 -7.14 -14.40 -11.76
C GLU A 57 -8.27 -15.25 -11.17
N LYS A 58 -7.90 -16.37 -10.58
CA LYS A 58 -8.84 -17.23 -9.83
C LYS A 58 -9.21 -16.60 -8.49
N ALA A 59 -10.37 -16.98 -7.97
CA ALA A 59 -10.77 -16.60 -6.61
C ALA A 59 -9.73 -17.09 -5.60
N PRO A 60 -9.43 -16.30 -4.55
CA PRO A 60 -8.54 -16.73 -3.47
C PRO A 60 -9.05 -18.01 -2.81
N ASP A 61 -8.17 -19.00 -2.66
CA ASP A 61 -8.52 -20.27 -2.02
C ASP A 61 -8.81 -20.06 -0.52
N GLY A 62 -9.78 -20.80 -0.01
CA GLY A 62 -10.15 -20.81 1.41
C GLY A 62 -10.96 -19.58 1.89
N LEU A 63 -11.16 -18.55 1.08
CA LEU A 63 -11.96 -17.39 1.42
C LEU A 63 -13.42 -17.53 0.99
N ARG A 64 -14.33 -17.29 1.92
CA ARG A 64 -15.77 -17.20 1.61
C ARG A 64 -16.12 -15.77 1.17
N ILE A 65 -16.20 -15.55 -0.15
CA ILE A 65 -16.51 -14.25 -0.75
C ILE A 65 -17.90 -14.30 -1.38
N ARG A 66 -18.77 -13.34 -1.05
CA ARG A 66 -20.12 -13.22 -1.63
C ARG A 66 -20.36 -11.83 -2.20
N ARG A 67 -20.85 -11.79 -3.42
CA ARG A 67 -21.27 -10.56 -4.10
C ARG A 67 -22.71 -10.23 -3.71
N VAL A 68 -22.91 -9.20 -2.88
CA VAL A 68 -24.24 -8.87 -2.34
C VAL A 68 -24.59 -7.39 -2.39
N LEU A 69 -23.60 -6.48 -2.36
CA LEU A 69 -23.83 -5.05 -2.22
C LEU A 69 -23.85 -4.35 -3.58
N ASN A 70 -24.91 -3.59 -3.84
CA ASN A 70 -24.97 -2.64 -4.95
C ASN A 70 -24.79 -1.23 -4.41
N SER A 71 -23.71 -0.55 -4.77
CA SER A 71 -23.35 0.77 -4.24
C SER A 71 -24.37 1.89 -4.52
N CYS A 72 -25.24 1.69 -5.53
CA CYS A 72 -26.20 2.69 -5.99
C CYS A 72 -27.66 2.38 -5.61
N ASN A 73 -27.95 1.24 -4.97
CA ASN A 73 -29.33 0.80 -4.73
C ASN A 73 -29.69 0.80 -3.23
N PRO A 74 -30.43 1.81 -2.72
CA PRO A 74 -30.82 1.89 -1.31
C PRO A 74 -31.63 0.69 -0.80
N LEU A 75 -32.49 0.11 -1.63
CA LEU A 75 -33.26 -1.07 -1.24
C LEU A 75 -32.37 -2.30 -1.03
N ASN A 76 -31.30 -2.40 -1.82
CA ASN A 76 -30.28 -3.43 -1.62
C ASN A 76 -29.51 -3.21 -0.29
N TRP A 77 -29.18 -1.98 0.07
CA TRP A 77 -28.50 -1.68 1.34
C TRP A 77 -29.33 -2.11 2.55
N ILE A 78 -30.65 -1.83 2.50
CA ILE A 78 -31.60 -2.26 3.52
C ILE A 78 -31.65 -3.78 3.61
N ARG A 79 -31.72 -4.47 2.45
CA ARG A 79 -31.73 -5.94 2.39
C ARG A 79 -30.45 -6.53 3.01
N VAL A 80 -29.28 -6.06 2.60
CA VAL A 80 -27.98 -6.52 3.14
C VAL A 80 -27.89 -6.25 4.64
N GLY A 81 -28.27 -5.04 5.09
CA GLY A 81 -28.30 -4.70 6.50
C GLY A 81 -29.22 -5.61 7.33
N ARG A 82 -30.41 -5.97 6.80
CA ARG A 82 -31.33 -6.91 7.45
C ARG A 82 -30.76 -8.33 7.52
N GLN A 83 -30.07 -8.79 6.47
CA GLN A 83 -29.38 -10.08 6.46
C GLN A 83 -28.30 -10.12 7.56
N LEU A 84 -27.47 -9.07 7.67
CA LEU A 84 -26.43 -8.95 8.71
C LEU A 84 -27.05 -8.85 10.11
N LYS A 85 -28.16 -8.09 10.27
CA LYS A 85 -28.88 -8.05 11.54
C LYS A 85 -29.33 -9.44 11.98
N LYS A 86 -29.84 -10.28 11.04
CA LYS A 86 -30.32 -11.65 11.32
C LYS A 86 -29.15 -12.62 11.55
N SER A 87 -28.09 -12.56 10.76
CA SER A 87 -26.92 -13.46 10.91
C SER A 87 -26.05 -13.13 12.10
N ALA A 88 -26.21 -11.93 12.67
CA ALA A 88 -25.60 -11.43 13.88
C ALA A 88 -24.09 -11.76 14.00
N PRO A 89 -23.22 -11.30 13.05
CA PRO A 89 -21.80 -11.46 13.26
C PRO A 89 -21.34 -10.70 14.50
N ASP A 90 -20.28 -11.15 15.16
CA ASP A 90 -19.68 -10.46 16.29
C ASP A 90 -19.10 -9.12 15.84
N LEU A 91 -18.35 -9.16 14.73
CA LEU A 91 -17.66 -8.01 14.15
C LEU A 91 -18.04 -7.83 12.68
N LEU A 92 -18.45 -6.60 12.34
CA LEU A 92 -18.64 -6.15 10.96
C LEU A 92 -17.58 -5.08 10.66
N ILE A 93 -16.63 -5.39 9.78
CA ILE A 93 -15.60 -4.46 9.33
C ILE A 93 -16.05 -3.82 8.02
N ALA A 94 -16.26 -2.49 8.03
CA ALA A 94 -16.58 -1.72 6.83
C ALA A 94 -15.31 -1.07 6.28
N CYS A 95 -14.82 -1.54 5.11
CA CYS A 95 -13.60 -1.05 4.48
C CYS A 95 -13.89 0.19 3.64
N TYR A 96 -13.63 1.36 4.19
CA TYR A 96 -13.98 2.66 3.64
C TYR A 96 -12.79 3.35 2.98
N TRP A 97 -12.98 3.92 1.77
CA TRP A 97 -11.93 4.63 1.03
C TRP A 97 -12.40 5.91 0.32
N MET A 98 -13.71 6.15 0.21
CA MET A 98 -14.27 7.35 -0.41
C MET A 98 -15.73 7.59 -0.03
N SER A 99 -16.16 8.83 -0.06
CA SER A 99 -17.50 9.28 0.37
C SER A 99 -18.66 8.71 -0.44
N PHE A 100 -18.42 8.34 -1.70
CA PHE A 100 -19.42 7.66 -2.55
C PHE A 100 -19.95 6.36 -1.90
N MET A 101 -19.14 5.67 -1.12
CA MET A 101 -19.54 4.44 -0.42
C MET A 101 -20.26 4.71 0.92
N ALA A 102 -20.16 5.92 1.43
CA ALA A 102 -20.68 6.28 2.74
C ALA A 102 -22.19 6.00 2.95
N PRO A 103 -23.10 6.32 2.00
CA PRO A 103 -24.53 6.03 2.16
C PRO A 103 -24.82 4.53 2.26
N ALA A 104 -24.16 3.72 1.40
CA ALA A 104 -24.34 2.27 1.38
C ALA A 104 -23.82 1.63 2.68
N PHE A 105 -22.57 1.87 3.04
CA PHE A 105 -21.95 1.30 4.24
C PHE A 105 -22.62 1.81 5.52
N GLY A 106 -22.90 3.12 5.60
CA GLY A 106 -23.56 3.73 6.74
C GLY A 106 -24.96 3.15 6.98
N THR A 107 -25.73 2.88 5.92
CA THR A 107 -27.09 2.27 6.05
C THR A 107 -26.98 0.81 6.47
N VAL A 108 -26.09 0.04 5.86
CA VAL A 108 -25.86 -1.38 6.22
C VAL A 108 -25.46 -1.51 7.69
N CYS A 109 -24.47 -0.73 8.15
CA CYS A 109 -24.00 -0.76 9.53
C CYS A 109 -25.10 -0.33 10.54
N ARG A 110 -25.87 0.74 10.25
CA ARG A 110 -27.00 1.16 11.12
C ARG A 110 -28.05 0.10 11.29
N ILE A 111 -28.35 -0.66 10.24
CA ILE A 111 -29.36 -1.73 10.32
C ILE A 111 -28.76 -2.95 11.03
N ALA A 112 -27.54 -3.34 10.73
CA ALA A 112 -26.86 -4.48 11.34
C ALA A 112 -26.77 -4.31 12.87
N ARG A 113 -26.29 -3.16 13.35
CA ARG A 113 -26.12 -2.88 14.79
C ARG A 113 -27.42 -2.86 15.62
N LYS A 114 -28.59 -2.82 14.96
CA LYS A 114 -29.89 -2.89 15.66
C LYS A 114 -30.14 -4.24 16.36
N ASN A 115 -29.33 -5.28 16.09
CA ASN A 115 -29.37 -6.52 16.85
C ASN A 115 -28.73 -6.41 18.25
N LYS A 116 -28.04 -5.28 18.57
CA LYS A 116 -27.34 -5.00 19.83
C LYS A 116 -26.18 -5.97 20.15
N HIS A 117 -25.81 -6.80 19.19
CA HIS A 117 -24.70 -7.76 19.28
C HIS A 117 -23.53 -7.36 18.37
N THR A 118 -23.82 -7.11 17.08
CA THR A 118 -22.82 -6.80 16.08
C THR A 118 -22.13 -5.47 16.38
N ARG A 119 -20.81 -5.50 16.54
CA ARG A 119 -19.97 -4.31 16.57
C ARG A 119 -19.55 -3.93 15.15
N CYS A 120 -19.81 -2.69 14.73
CA CYS A 120 -19.40 -2.16 13.43
C CYS A 120 -18.15 -1.32 13.64
N ILE A 121 -17.02 -1.78 13.10
CA ILE A 121 -15.72 -1.06 13.14
C ILE A 121 -15.32 -0.78 11.70
N ALA A 122 -14.92 0.46 11.41
CA ALA A 122 -14.47 0.81 10.07
C ALA A 122 -12.95 0.66 9.93
N LEU A 123 -12.51 0.04 8.84
CA LEU A 123 -11.17 0.20 8.30
C LEU A 123 -11.18 1.40 7.36
N VAL A 124 -10.37 2.41 7.62
CA VAL A 124 -10.39 3.64 6.82
C VAL A 124 -9.07 3.84 6.10
N HIS A 125 -9.11 3.68 4.77
CA HIS A 125 -7.96 3.95 3.90
C HIS A 125 -7.79 5.45 3.64
N ASN A 126 -8.92 6.14 3.43
CA ASN A 126 -9.00 7.58 3.21
C ASN A 126 -10.34 8.08 3.73
N MET A 127 -10.37 9.17 4.49
CA MET A 127 -11.62 9.73 5.01
C MET A 127 -12.12 10.89 4.15
N LEU A 128 -11.25 11.85 3.87
CA LEU A 128 -11.54 13.04 3.07
C LEU A 128 -10.50 13.18 1.95
N PRO A 129 -10.90 13.58 0.73
CA PRO A 129 -9.95 13.98 -0.30
C PRO A 129 -9.28 15.31 0.08
N HIS A 130 -8.14 15.64 -0.56
CA HIS A 130 -7.45 16.93 -0.34
C HIS A 130 -8.34 18.14 -0.59
N GLU A 131 -9.27 18.04 -1.53
CA GLU A 131 -10.31 19.05 -1.80
C GLU A 131 -11.69 18.43 -1.55
N PRO A 132 -12.25 18.55 -0.33
CA PRO A 132 -13.53 17.97 0.01
C PRO A 132 -14.69 18.59 -0.77
N SER A 133 -15.42 17.77 -1.49
CA SER A 133 -16.64 18.11 -2.20
C SER A 133 -17.83 18.29 -1.25
N MET A 134 -18.96 18.78 -1.76
CA MET A 134 -20.21 18.85 -0.99
C MET A 134 -20.70 17.45 -0.58
N MET A 135 -20.44 16.42 -1.41
CA MET A 135 -20.76 15.03 -1.10
C MET A 135 -19.97 14.50 0.10
N ASP A 136 -18.68 14.85 0.18
CA ASP A 136 -17.82 14.43 1.30
C ASP A 136 -18.35 15.02 2.62
N LYS A 137 -18.75 16.28 2.62
CA LYS A 137 -19.30 16.99 3.80
C LYS A 137 -20.64 16.40 4.27
N LEU A 138 -21.45 15.88 3.35
CA LEU A 138 -22.78 15.33 3.67
C LEU A 138 -22.73 13.85 4.04
N PHE A 139 -21.99 13.04 3.28
CA PHE A 139 -22.06 11.60 3.39
C PHE A 139 -21.04 10.99 4.37
N SER A 140 -19.85 11.60 4.50
CA SER A 140 -18.84 11.07 5.43
C SER A 140 -19.32 11.11 6.89
N PRO A 141 -19.97 12.18 7.41
CA PRO A 141 -20.55 12.16 8.77
C PRO A 141 -21.64 11.09 8.95
N TYR A 142 -22.43 10.83 7.88
CA TYR A 142 -23.44 9.78 7.91
C TYR A 142 -22.80 8.40 8.09
N PHE A 143 -21.69 8.10 7.44
CA PHE A 143 -20.95 6.87 7.63
C PHE A 143 -20.30 6.80 9.01
N VAL A 144 -19.59 7.85 9.41
CA VAL A 144 -18.89 7.94 10.70
C VAL A 144 -19.85 7.67 11.87
N GLY A 145 -21.01 8.30 11.90
CA GLY A 145 -22.03 8.10 12.95
C GLY A 145 -22.68 6.69 12.99
N ALA A 146 -22.32 5.81 12.05
CA ALA A 146 -22.79 4.42 12.04
C ALA A 146 -21.83 3.45 12.73
N GLN A 147 -20.60 3.88 13.01
CA GLN A 147 -19.54 3.02 13.52
C GLN A 147 -19.50 2.99 15.05
N HIS A 148 -18.91 1.93 15.59
CA HIS A 148 -18.58 1.80 17.02
C HIS A 148 -17.09 2.04 17.29
N GLY A 149 -16.29 2.17 16.23
CA GLY A 149 -14.87 2.48 16.30
C GLY A 149 -14.21 2.48 14.92
N PHE A 150 -12.95 2.88 14.87
CA PHE A 150 -12.19 3.04 13.65
C PHE A 150 -10.76 2.51 13.79
N VAL A 151 -10.30 1.85 12.72
CA VAL A 151 -8.89 1.57 12.47
C VAL A 151 -8.49 2.36 11.23
N ALA A 152 -7.55 3.27 11.35
CA ALA A 152 -7.10 4.16 10.29
C ALA A 152 -5.66 3.82 9.87
N LEU A 153 -5.35 3.93 8.56
CA LEU A 153 -4.05 3.56 8.01
C LEU A 153 -3.00 4.68 8.06
N SER A 154 -3.38 5.89 8.52
CA SER A 154 -2.46 7.00 8.76
C SER A 154 -2.99 7.91 9.87
N GLU A 155 -2.11 8.66 10.53
CA GLU A 155 -2.48 9.66 11.54
C GLU A 155 -3.34 10.79 10.95
N SER A 156 -3.09 11.18 9.71
CA SER A 156 -3.91 12.18 9.03
C SER A 156 -5.36 11.72 8.87
N VAL A 157 -5.58 10.42 8.62
CA VAL A 157 -6.92 9.82 8.53
C VAL A 157 -7.59 9.79 9.92
N VAL A 158 -6.83 9.50 11.00
CA VAL A 158 -7.35 9.61 12.38
C VAL A 158 -7.86 11.03 12.64
N HIS A 159 -7.07 12.05 12.32
CA HIS A 159 -7.43 13.46 12.45
C HIS A 159 -8.69 13.84 11.65
N ASP A 160 -8.85 13.31 10.44
CA ASP A 160 -10.04 13.57 9.65
C ASP A 160 -11.28 12.90 10.24
N ILE A 161 -11.14 11.69 10.81
CA ILE A 161 -12.23 11.02 11.54
C ILE A 161 -12.62 11.84 12.77
N GLU A 162 -11.68 12.36 13.55
CA GLU A 162 -11.91 13.18 14.73
C GLU A 162 -12.76 14.42 14.42
N LYS A 163 -12.50 15.09 13.30
CA LYS A 163 -13.30 16.25 12.85
C LYS A 163 -14.77 15.89 12.56
N LEU A 164 -15.05 14.65 12.18
CA LEU A 164 -16.37 14.18 11.78
C LEU A 164 -17.10 13.40 12.88
N ASP A 165 -16.35 12.82 13.82
CA ASP A 165 -16.90 11.98 14.89
C ASP A 165 -17.45 12.82 16.05
N LYS A 166 -18.79 12.90 16.11
CA LYS A 166 -19.51 13.58 17.19
C LYS A 166 -19.78 12.69 18.41
N ASN A 167 -19.52 11.40 18.30
CA ASN A 167 -19.86 10.41 19.33
C ASN A 167 -18.66 10.06 20.21
N GLY A 168 -17.43 10.46 19.84
CA GLY A 168 -16.20 10.16 20.57
C GLY A 168 -15.88 8.66 20.63
N VAL A 169 -16.22 7.90 19.57
CA VAL A 169 -15.96 6.45 19.58
C VAL A 169 -14.46 6.14 19.47
N PRO A 170 -14.01 4.99 20.01
CA PRO A 170 -12.61 4.57 19.94
C PRO A 170 -12.06 4.60 18.51
N LYS A 171 -10.84 5.07 18.37
CA LYS A 171 -10.11 5.08 17.09
C LYS A 171 -8.62 4.82 17.32
N THR A 172 -8.02 4.08 16.43
CA THR A 172 -6.59 3.78 16.50
C THR A 172 -5.94 3.87 15.13
N PHE A 173 -4.69 4.31 15.13
CA PHE A 173 -3.82 4.20 13.98
C PHE A 173 -3.23 2.79 13.92
N SER A 174 -3.26 2.18 12.75
CA SER A 174 -2.51 0.98 12.43
C SER A 174 -1.91 1.18 11.05
N PRO A 175 -0.58 1.20 10.91
CA PRO A 175 0.05 1.44 9.62
C PRO A 175 -0.34 0.35 8.62
N HIS A 176 -0.28 0.69 7.33
CA HIS A 176 -0.58 -0.28 6.26
C HIS A 176 0.33 -1.50 6.41
N PRO A 177 -0.22 -2.72 6.56
CA PRO A 177 0.61 -3.92 6.68
C PRO A 177 1.45 -4.18 5.45
N ILE A 178 2.52 -4.94 5.63
CA ILE A 178 3.42 -5.35 4.57
C ILE A 178 2.68 -6.26 3.58
N TYR A 179 2.90 -6.05 2.30
CA TYR A 179 2.49 -7.01 1.28
C TYR A 179 3.37 -8.27 1.38
N ASP A 180 2.80 -9.38 1.83
CA ASP A 180 3.52 -10.64 2.07
C ASP A 180 3.21 -11.74 1.03
N HIS A 181 2.47 -11.41 -0.03
CA HIS A 181 2.09 -12.36 -1.08
C HIS A 181 3.09 -12.46 -2.25
N TYR A 182 4.19 -11.69 -2.21
CA TYR A 182 5.18 -11.62 -3.30
C TYR A 182 6.24 -12.74 -3.28
N GLY A 183 5.99 -13.82 -2.55
CA GLY A 183 6.88 -14.96 -2.46
C GLY A 183 8.03 -14.78 -1.46
N ASN A 184 8.88 -15.79 -1.39
CA ASN A 184 10.00 -15.81 -0.46
C ASN A 184 11.15 -14.92 -0.93
N ARG A 185 11.94 -14.40 0.00
CA ARG A 185 13.16 -13.68 -0.33
C ARG A 185 14.14 -14.59 -1.05
N MET A 186 14.77 -14.04 -2.08
CA MET A 186 15.84 -14.69 -2.84
C MET A 186 17.19 -14.15 -2.37
N SER A 187 18.22 -15.00 -2.30
CA SER A 187 19.58 -14.54 -2.03
C SER A 187 20.07 -13.64 -3.18
N LYS A 188 21.02 -12.73 -2.92
CA LYS A 188 21.61 -11.89 -3.97
C LYS A 188 22.25 -12.76 -5.07
N GLN A 189 22.90 -13.85 -4.69
CA GLN A 189 23.52 -14.79 -5.62
C GLN A 189 22.49 -15.42 -6.58
N ASP A 190 21.40 -15.97 -6.04
CA ASP A 190 20.35 -16.59 -6.87
C ASP A 190 19.63 -15.56 -7.72
N ALA A 191 19.39 -14.36 -7.18
CA ALA A 191 18.73 -13.27 -7.87
C ALA A 191 19.57 -12.74 -9.05
N CYS A 192 20.86 -12.50 -8.83
CA CYS A 192 21.78 -12.08 -9.88
C CYS A 192 21.91 -13.16 -10.97
N ALA A 193 22.01 -14.42 -10.58
CA ALA A 193 22.03 -15.55 -11.54
C ALA A 193 20.74 -15.61 -12.37
N ALA A 194 19.56 -15.41 -11.75
CA ALA A 194 18.27 -15.41 -12.42
C ALA A 194 18.08 -14.21 -13.38
N LEU A 195 18.71 -13.07 -13.08
CA LEU A 195 18.70 -11.88 -13.94
C LEU A 195 19.82 -11.87 -14.97
N GLY A 196 20.81 -12.76 -14.87
CA GLY A 196 22.00 -12.81 -15.74
C GLY A 196 22.92 -11.60 -15.53
N ILE A 197 23.08 -11.12 -14.29
CA ILE A 197 23.90 -9.96 -13.93
C ILE A 197 25.00 -10.36 -12.94
N ASP A 198 26.03 -9.53 -12.82
CA ASP A 198 27.22 -9.82 -12.00
C ASP A 198 26.88 -9.73 -10.50
N LEU A 199 27.30 -10.71 -9.70
CA LEU A 199 27.12 -10.74 -8.26
C LEU A 199 27.95 -9.69 -7.52
N GLU A 200 29.14 -9.39 -8.04
CA GLU A 200 30.13 -8.52 -7.37
C GLU A 200 29.82 -7.01 -7.52
N GLU A 201 28.87 -6.67 -8.39
CA GLU A 201 28.48 -5.27 -8.58
C GLU A 201 27.43 -4.82 -7.54
N PRO A 202 27.52 -3.57 -7.09
CA PRO A 202 26.47 -2.96 -6.26
C PRO A 202 25.28 -2.51 -7.14
N TYR A 203 24.04 -2.78 -6.67
CA TYR A 203 22.82 -2.49 -7.43
C TYR A 203 21.87 -1.54 -6.73
N LEU A 204 21.47 -0.48 -7.43
CA LEU A 204 20.28 0.31 -7.11
C LEU A 204 19.08 -0.25 -7.87
N LEU A 205 17.91 -0.25 -7.26
CA LEU A 205 16.66 -0.58 -7.94
C LEU A 205 15.68 0.60 -7.92
N PHE A 206 15.30 1.07 -9.10
CA PHE A 206 14.11 1.87 -9.34
C PHE A 206 13.01 0.94 -9.86
N PHE A 207 11.88 0.88 -9.13
CA PHE A 207 10.85 -0.12 -9.40
C PHE A 207 9.46 0.48 -9.64
N GLY A 208 8.71 -0.19 -10.54
CA GLY A 208 7.30 0.07 -10.85
C GLY A 208 7.11 1.06 -12.00
N LEU A 209 5.85 1.44 -12.29
CA LEU A 209 5.51 2.28 -13.44
C LEU A 209 6.33 3.57 -13.47
N VAL A 210 6.99 3.85 -14.60
CA VAL A 210 7.78 5.07 -14.78
C VAL A 210 6.85 6.22 -15.16
N ARG A 211 6.78 7.24 -14.27
CA ARG A 211 6.00 8.48 -14.45
C ARG A 211 6.81 9.67 -13.94
N ALA A 212 6.57 10.87 -14.47
CA ALA A 212 7.33 12.07 -14.15
C ALA A 212 7.45 12.36 -12.65
N TYR A 213 6.35 12.16 -11.90
CA TYR A 213 6.34 12.41 -10.46
C TYR A 213 7.24 11.45 -9.66
N LYS A 214 7.61 10.30 -10.24
CA LYS A 214 8.50 9.31 -9.59
C LYS A 214 9.97 9.66 -9.67
N GLY A 215 10.35 10.69 -10.43
CA GLY A 215 11.66 11.30 -10.37
C GLY A 215 12.82 10.46 -10.90
N LEU A 216 12.58 9.53 -11.84
CA LEU A 216 13.66 8.75 -12.46
C LEU A 216 14.74 9.67 -13.07
N ASP A 217 14.33 10.80 -13.64
CA ASP A 217 15.25 11.82 -14.17
C ASP A 217 16.20 12.38 -13.09
N TRP A 218 15.72 12.57 -11.86
CA TRP A 218 16.56 12.99 -10.73
C TRP A 218 17.57 11.91 -10.30
N LEU A 219 17.16 10.63 -10.33
CA LEU A 219 18.07 9.52 -10.01
C LEU A 219 19.18 9.40 -11.06
N ILE A 220 18.84 9.51 -12.35
CA ILE A 220 19.83 9.49 -13.43
C ILE A 220 20.79 10.69 -13.31
N GLU A 221 20.30 11.88 -12.95
CA GLU A 221 21.15 13.06 -12.71
C GLU A 221 22.04 12.84 -11.48
N ALA A 222 21.53 12.26 -10.39
CA ALA A 222 22.33 11.90 -9.21
C ALA A 222 23.49 10.95 -9.55
N MET A 223 23.24 9.95 -10.39
CA MET A 223 24.29 9.06 -10.92
C MET A 223 25.32 9.84 -11.74
N GLY A 224 24.88 10.84 -12.53
CA GLY A 224 25.77 11.75 -13.25
C GLY A 224 26.65 12.61 -12.35
N ILE A 225 26.11 13.10 -11.23
CA ILE A 225 26.85 13.84 -10.19
C ILE A 225 27.94 12.95 -9.58
N LEU A 226 27.60 11.72 -9.18
CA LEU A 226 28.57 10.76 -8.63
C LEU A 226 29.71 10.47 -9.61
N LYS A 227 29.38 10.28 -10.89
CA LYS A 227 30.37 10.06 -11.94
C LYS A 227 31.33 11.23 -12.09
N LYS A 228 30.81 12.47 -12.13
CA LYS A 228 31.63 13.68 -12.21
C LYS A 228 32.54 13.84 -11.00
N ALA A 229 32.11 13.41 -9.82
CA ALA A 229 32.88 13.39 -8.60
C ALA A 229 33.94 12.27 -8.53
N GLY A 230 34.03 11.41 -9.56
CA GLY A 230 34.96 10.28 -9.62
C GLY A 230 34.66 9.16 -8.63
N LYS A 231 33.40 9.08 -8.14
CA LYS A 231 32.96 8.02 -7.23
C LYS A 231 32.74 6.71 -7.98
N LYS A 232 32.94 5.56 -7.29
CA LYS A 232 32.53 4.26 -7.83
C LYS A 232 31.02 4.26 -7.98
N LEU A 233 30.53 3.95 -9.20
CA LEU A 233 29.10 3.94 -9.48
C LEU A 233 28.51 2.56 -9.21
N PRO A 234 27.35 2.49 -8.54
CA PRO A 234 26.51 1.29 -8.59
C PRO A 234 25.87 1.15 -9.97
N ILE A 235 25.34 -0.04 -10.25
CA ILE A 235 24.52 -0.27 -11.44
C ILE A 235 23.04 0.00 -11.07
N LEU A 236 22.39 0.87 -11.84
CA LEU A 236 20.97 1.16 -11.69
C LEU A 236 20.14 0.19 -12.51
N ILE A 237 19.31 -0.60 -11.85
CA ILE A 237 18.26 -1.39 -12.50
C ILE A 237 16.96 -0.55 -12.50
N ILE A 238 16.43 -0.28 -13.69
CA ILE A 238 15.12 0.34 -13.90
C ILE A 238 14.17 -0.77 -14.32
N ALA A 239 13.21 -1.15 -13.46
CA ALA A 239 12.29 -2.26 -13.71
C ALA A 239 10.84 -1.79 -13.61
N GLY A 240 10.14 -1.78 -14.76
CA GLY A 240 8.73 -1.38 -14.87
C GLY A 240 8.40 -0.69 -16.17
N GLU A 241 7.10 -0.68 -16.51
CA GLU A 241 6.61 -0.07 -17.74
C GLU A 241 6.75 1.45 -17.73
N PHE A 242 7.17 2.02 -18.85
CA PHE A 242 7.20 3.45 -19.09
C PHE A 242 5.83 3.94 -19.54
N TYR A 243 5.21 4.81 -18.73
CA TYR A 243 3.96 5.51 -19.04
C TYR A 243 4.22 6.92 -19.60
N GLU A 244 5.46 7.17 -19.97
CA GLU A 244 5.96 8.38 -20.61
C GLU A 244 6.95 8.00 -21.70
N ASP A 245 7.44 9.01 -22.42
CA ASP A 245 8.47 8.82 -23.45
C ASP A 245 9.79 8.30 -22.82
N GLU A 246 10.12 7.05 -23.11
CA GLU A 246 11.34 6.39 -22.66
C GLU A 246 12.60 7.07 -23.24
N ASP A 247 12.54 7.57 -24.46
CA ASP A 247 13.69 8.16 -25.16
C ASP A 247 14.30 9.34 -24.39
N LYS A 248 13.50 10.11 -23.67
CA LYS A 248 14.02 11.21 -22.84
C LYS A 248 14.99 10.73 -21.76
N TYR A 249 14.73 9.57 -21.15
CA TYR A 249 15.58 8.97 -20.13
C TYR A 249 16.81 8.32 -20.75
N LEU A 250 16.67 7.64 -21.88
CA LEU A 250 17.79 7.04 -22.62
C LEU A 250 18.76 8.10 -23.14
N GLN A 251 18.25 9.24 -23.61
CA GLN A 251 19.07 10.39 -24.00
C GLN A 251 19.81 10.99 -22.80
N GLN A 252 19.16 11.11 -21.63
CA GLN A 252 19.79 11.59 -20.41
C GLN A 252 20.92 10.66 -19.96
N ILE A 253 20.68 9.33 -19.94
CA ILE A 253 21.68 8.29 -19.64
C ILE A 253 22.87 8.41 -20.59
N SER A 254 22.61 8.57 -21.89
CA SER A 254 23.66 8.72 -22.90
C SER A 254 24.47 9.99 -22.72
N ARG A 255 23.81 11.15 -22.51
CA ARG A 255 24.44 12.46 -22.29
C ARG A 255 25.36 12.46 -21.07
N LEU A 256 24.98 11.75 -20.00
CA LEU A 256 25.77 11.65 -18.77
C LEU A 256 26.81 10.52 -18.85
N GLY A 257 26.86 9.78 -19.97
CA GLY A 257 27.79 8.68 -20.18
C GLY A 257 27.56 7.48 -19.28
N LEU A 258 26.32 7.21 -18.88
CA LEU A 258 25.94 6.19 -17.90
C LEU A 258 25.50 4.85 -18.53
N LYS A 259 25.65 4.67 -19.84
CA LYS A 259 25.17 3.47 -20.58
C LYS A 259 25.60 2.14 -19.94
N ASN A 260 26.83 2.07 -19.43
CA ASN A 260 27.36 0.86 -18.80
C ASN A 260 26.94 0.69 -17.32
N ASN A 261 26.26 1.68 -16.74
CA ASN A 261 25.83 1.68 -15.34
C ASN A 261 24.31 1.63 -15.18
N VAL A 262 23.57 1.39 -16.28
CA VAL A 262 22.09 1.33 -16.24
C VAL A 262 21.59 0.13 -17.01
N ILE A 263 20.75 -0.66 -16.38
CA ILE A 263 20.00 -1.77 -16.97
C ILE A 263 18.53 -1.36 -17.03
N VAL A 264 17.94 -1.30 -18.21
CA VAL A 264 16.53 -0.96 -18.41
C VAL A 264 15.73 -2.21 -18.72
N LYS A 265 14.68 -2.45 -17.95
CA LYS A 265 13.65 -3.50 -18.13
C LYS A 265 12.29 -2.83 -18.26
N ASN A 266 11.99 -2.34 -19.49
CA ASN A 266 10.72 -1.68 -19.81
C ASN A 266 9.63 -2.72 -20.08
N GLU A 267 9.18 -3.36 -19.00
CA GLU A 267 8.10 -4.35 -19.03
C GLU A 267 7.36 -4.39 -17.70
N PHE A 268 6.13 -4.86 -17.72
CA PHE A 268 5.42 -5.17 -16.48
C PHE A 268 6.13 -6.31 -15.76
N VAL A 269 6.52 -6.08 -14.52
CA VAL A 269 7.14 -7.11 -13.67
C VAL A 269 6.05 -7.86 -12.91
N PRO A 270 5.82 -9.15 -13.20
CA PRO A 270 4.87 -9.98 -12.46
C PRO A 270 5.29 -10.15 -10.99
N ASP A 271 4.32 -10.35 -10.09
CA ASP A 271 4.58 -10.53 -8.65
C ASP A 271 5.55 -11.70 -8.38
N ALA A 272 5.48 -12.76 -9.18
CA ALA A 272 6.39 -13.92 -9.08
C ALA A 272 7.87 -13.57 -9.40
N ASP A 273 8.13 -12.48 -10.09
CA ASP A 273 9.48 -12.03 -10.46
C ASP A 273 10.06 -11.00 -9.49
N LEU A 274 9.26 -10.45 -8.58
CA LEU A 274 9.73 -9.48 -7.58
C LEU A 274 10.92 -9.98 -6.74
N PRO A 275 10.95 -11.26 -6.29
CA PRO A 275 12.09 -11.78 -5.55
C PRO A 275 13.44 -11.63 -6.27
N LYS A 276 13.44 -11.70 -7.62
CA LYS A 276 14.68 -11.55 -8.42
C LYS A 276 15.20 -10.12 -8.38
N TYR A 277 14.33 -9.12 -8.62
CA TYR A 277 14.74 -7.72 -8.66
C TYR A 277 15.10 -7.19 -7.27
N PHE A 278 14.23 -7.45 -6.29
CA PHE A 278 14.50 -7.03 -4.91
C PHE A 278 15.64 -7.84 -4.29
N GLY A 279 15.80 -9.14 -4.62
CA GLY A 279 16.91 -9.97 -4.18
C GLY A 279 18.25 -9.42 -4.63
N ALA A 280 18.38 -9.04 -5.90
CA ALA A 280 19.61 -8.50 -6.48
C ALA A 280 19.97 -7.09 -5.97
N ALA A 281 18.99 -6.27 -5.63
CA ALA A 281 19.21 -4.89 -5.22
C ALA A 281 19.87 -4.79 -3.83
N ASP A 282 20.79 -3.84 -3.68
CA ASP A 282 21.36 -3.45 -2.40
C ASP A 282 20.59 -2.28 -1.79
N LEU A 283 20.10 -1.34 -2.60
CA LEU A 283 19.33 -0.18 -2.18
C LEU A 283 18.15 0.08 -3.13
N ILE A 284 16.95 0.23 -2.58
CA ILE A 284 15.76 0.63 -3.33
C ILE A 284 15.66 2.15 -3.35
N VAL A 285 15.51 2.77 -4.53
CA VAL A 285 15.48 4.21 -4.66
C VAL A 285 14.13 4.69 -5.16
N GLN A 286 13.48 5.56 -4.38
CA GLN A 286 12.19 6.19 -4.69
C GLN A 286 12.34 7.72 -4.67
N PRO A 287 12.88 8.32 -5.75
CA PRO A 287 13.24 9.74 -5.81
C PRO A 287 12.03 10.60 -6.18
N TYR A 288 10.87 10.34 -5.56
CA TYR A 288 9.59 10.91 -5.97
C TYR A 288 9.59 12.44 -5.78
N LYS A 289 8.99 13.14 -6.75
CA LYS A 289 8.78 14.59 -6.71
C LYS A 289 7.55 14.96 -5.89
N SER A 290 6.57 14.05 -5.85
CA SER A 290 5.38 14.13 -5.00
C SER A 290 4.83 12.73 -4.76
N ALA A 291 4.34 12.48 -3.57
CA ALA A 291 3.66 11.23 -3.22
C ALA A 291 2.79 11.43 -1.99
N THR A 292 1.74 10.62 -1.83
CA THR A 292 1.04 10.44 -0.55
C THR A 292 1.57 9.20 0.16
N GLN A 293 1.66 8.08 -0.56
CA GLN A 293 2.22 6.80 -0.11
C GLN A 293 2.82 6.05 -1.30
N SER A 294 3.62 5.01 -1.05
CA SER A 294 4.16 4.16 -2.10
C SER A 294 4.02 2.68 -1.76
N GLY A 295 3.39 1.91 -2.66
CA GLY A 295 3.37 0.45 -2.57
C GLY A 295 4.77 -0.17 -2.67
N VAL A 296 5.71 0.47 -3.36
CA VAL A 296 7.10 0.01 -3.47
C VAL A 296 7.79 -0.02 -2.11
N THR A 297 7.49 0.93 -1.22
CA THR A 297 7.99 0.93 0.17
C THR A 297 7.58 -0.34 0.90
N GLN A 298 6.33 -0.77 0.77
CA GLN A 298 5.83 -1.98 1.41
C GLN A 298 6.49 -3.25 0.85
N VAL A 299 6.73 -3.29 -0.46
CA VAL A 299 7.48 -4.38 -1.09
C VAL A 299 8.94 -4.42 -0.60
N ALA A 300 9.59 -3.26 -0.47
CA ALA A 300 10.94 -3.17 0.08
C ALA A 300 11.02 -3.66 1.53
N PHE A 301 10.02 -3.33 2.36
CA PHE A 301 9.88 -3.89 3.71
C PHE A 301 9.76 -5.42 3.70
N HIS A 302 8.92 -5.98 2.81
CA HIS A 302 8.76 -7.43 2.69
C HIS A 302 10.11 -8.11 2.40
N PHE A 303 10.87 -7.58 1.44
CA PHE A 303 12.17 -8.13 1.06
C PHE A 303 13.34 -7.66 1.96
N GLU A 304 13.09 -6.88 3.00
CA GLU A 304 14.08 -6.34 3.94
C GLU A 304 15.19 -5.55 3.25
N LYS A 305 14.81 -4.71 2.28
CA LYS A 305 15.76 -3.91 1.52
C LYS A 305 15.79 -2.47 2.03
N PRO A 306 16.98 -1.93 2.36
CA PRO A 306 17.14 -0.51 2.66
C PRO A 306 16.61 0.37 1.54
N MET A 307 16.10 1.54 1.91
CA MET A 307 15.44 2.46 0.98
C MET A 307 16.09 3.84 1.02
N LEU A 308 16.20 4.47 -0.16
CA LEU A 308 16.42 5.90 -0.29
C LEU A 308 15.15 6.50 -0.87
N VAL A 309 14.52 7.39 -0.11
CA VAL A 309 13.31 8.10 -0.53
C VAL A 309 13.55 9.60 -0.46
N THR A 310 12.86 10.36 -1.29
CA THR A 310 12.74 11.81 -1.09
C THR A 310 11.72 12.10 0.02
N ASN A 311 11.96 13.11 0.83
CA ASN A 311 11.08 13.53 1.92
C ASN A 311 9.86 14.29 1.37
N VAL A 312 8.96 13.56 0.71
CA VAL A 312 7.72 14.09 0.13
C VAL A 312 6.52 13.26 0.61
N GLY A 313 5.46 13.93 1.04
CA GLY A 313 4.26 13.28 1.57
C GLY A 313 4.59 12.31 2.71
N GLY A 314 3.97 11.14 2.73
CA GLY A 314 4.18 10.13 3.77
C GLY A 314 5.44 9.26 3.61
N LEU A 315 6.26 9.45 2.58
CA LEU A 315 7.45 8.61 2.37
C LEU A 315 8.51 8.82 3.45
N GLY A 316 8.78 10.08 3.81
CA GLY A 316 9.76 10.42 4.84
C GLY A 316 9.33 9.98 6.25
N GLU A 317 8.03 9.82 6.49
CA GLU A 317 7.51 9.33 7.78
C GLU A 317 7.74 7.83 7.95
N ILE A 318 7.71 7.07 6.85
CA ILE A 318 7.86 5.61 6.87
C ILE A 318 9.33 5.20 6.93
N VAL A 319 10.20 5.90 6.19
CA VAL A 319 11.64 5.57 6.13
C VAL A 319 12.39 6.40 7.17
N HIS A 320 12.74 5.76 8.28
CA HIS A 320 13.51 6.43 9.35
C HIS A 320 14.91 6.73 8.87
N ASP A 321 15.18 8.03 8.63
CA ASP A 321 16.45 8.53 8.12
C ASP A 321 17.66 8.10 8.97
N GLY A 322 18.72 7.64 8.30
CA GLY A 322 19.94 7.16 8.93
C GLY A 322 19.84 5.86 9.72
N LYS A 323 18.65 5.20 9.76
CA LYS A 323 18.41 3.95 10.50
C LYS A 323 18.10 2.75 9.61
N MET A 324 17.20 2.90 8.65
CA MET A 324 16.83 1.84 7.73
C MET A 324 16.91 2.26 6.26
N GLY A 325 17.44 3.45 6.04
CA GLY A 325 17.55 4.09 4.74
C GLY A 325 17.76 5.57 4.91
N TYR A 326 17.40 6.32 3.87
CA TYR A 326 17.51 7.77 3.83
C TYR A 326 16.19 8.41 3.42
N ALA A 327 15.82 9.50 4.09
CA ALA A 327 14.74 10.39 3.70
C ALA A 327 15.35 11.76 3.39
N VAL A 328 15.65 12.02 2.11
CA VAL A 328 16.46 13.17 1.66
C VAL A 328 15.61 14.27 1.04
N ASP A 329 16.15 15.47 0.94
CA ASP A 329 15.54 16.56 0.18
C ASP A 329 15.28 16.16 -1.27
N PRO A 330 14.16 16.61 -1.88
CA PRO A 330 13.75 16.24 -3.22
C PRO A 330 14.59 16.95 -4.29
N ASN A 331 15.85 16.57 -4.43
CA ASN A 331 16.77 17.06 -5.44
C ASN A 331 17.88 16.04 -5.78
N PRO A 332 18.47 16.10 -6.98
CA PRO A 332 19.51 15.16 -7.42
C PRO A 332 20.77 15.12 -6.56
N GLN A 333 21.17 16.26 -5.98
CA GLN A 333 22.40 16.32 -5.15
C GLN A 333 22.21 15.53 -3.86
N ALA A 334 21.11 15.73 -3.13
CA ALA A 334 20.82 15.00 -1.89
C ALA A 334 20.69 13.47 -2.14
N ILE A 335 20.10 13.07 -3.28
CA ILE A 335 20.06 11.66 -3.69
C ILE A 335 21.47 11.13 -3.93
N ALA A 336 22.33 11.88 -4.64
CA ALA A 336 23.73 11.48 -4.91
C ALA A 336 24.52 11.31 -3.60
N ASP A 337 24.42 12.27 -2.70
CA ASP A 337 25.13 12.25 -1.41
C ASP A 337 24.73 11.03 -0.56
N ALA A 338 23.44 10.70 -0.51
CA ALA A 338 22.96 9.53 0.22
C ALA A 338 23.40 8.20 -0.44
N ILE A 339 23.43 8.10 -1.77
CA ILE A 339 23.99 6.94 -2.47
C ILE A 339 25.47 6.77 -2.16
N ALA A 340 26.24 7.87 -2.17
CA ALA A 340 27.66 7.83 -1.82
C ALA A 340 27.87 7.36 -0.39
N ASP A 341 27.16 7.95 0.59
CA ASP A 341 27.25 7.56 2.01
C ASP A 341 26.92 6.08 2.22
N TYR A 342 25.88 5.59 1.51
CA TYR A 342 25.44 4.21 1.64
C TYR A 342 26.53 3.19 1.30
N PHE A 343 27.20 3.36 0.15
CA PHE A 343 28.22 2.42 -0.32
C PHE A 343 29.61 2.69 0.28
N GLU A 344 29.99 3.95 0.52
CA GLU A 344 31.30 4.29 1.10
C GLU A 344 31.41 3.92 2.58
N ASN A 345 30.31 3.94 3.31
CA ASN A 345 30.25 3.63 4.73
C ASN A 345 29.61 2.27 5.05
N ASP A 346 29.41 1.39 4.05
CA ASP A 346 28.87 0.04 4.19
C ASP A 346 27.61 -0.04 5.08
N ARG A 347 26.62 0.82 4.77
CA ARG A 347 25.40 0.97 5.60
C ARG A 347 24.46 -0.23 5.52
N GLN A 348 24.61 -1.12 4.56
CA GLN A 348 23.65 -2.17 4.24
C GLN A 348 23.30 -3.05 5.43
N ALA A 349 24.32 -3.59 6.13
CA ALA A 349 24.10 -4.50 7.24
C ALA A 349 23.34 -3.84 8.40
N ALA A 350 23.75 -2.61 8.78
CA ALA A 350 23.12 -1.85 9.85
C ALA A 350 21.66 -1.50 9.52
N PHE A 351 21.38 -1.01 8.31
CA PHE A 351 20.04 -0.64 7.87
C PHE A 351 19.12 -1.87 7.77
N THR A 352 19.62 -2.97 7.23
CA THR A 352 18.85 -4.22 7.14
C THR A 352 18.51 -4.75 8.53
N ALA A 353 19.44 -4.74 9.47
CA ALA A 353 19.19 -5.20 10.84
C ALA A 353 18.11 -4.36 11.55
N TYR A 354 18.15 -3.03 11.40
CA TYR A 354 17.12 -2.14 11.93
C TYR A 354 15.75 -2.41 11.26
N LEU A 355 15.74 -2.56 9.94
CA LEU A 355 14.54 -2.79 9.15
C LEU A 355 13.87 -4.12 9.53
N GLN A 356 14.64 -5.18 9.85
CA GLN A 356 14.11 -6.46 10.33
C GLN A 356 13.34 -6.33 11.66
N VAL A 357 13.76 -5.42 12.52
CA VAL A 357 13.03 -5.13 13.77
C VAL A 357 11.80 -4.25 13.49
N GLU A 358 11.99 -3.19 12.68
CA GLU A 358 10.95 -2.20 12.40
C GLU A 358 9.76 -2.80 11.65
N LYS A 359 10.02 -3.69 10.67
CA LYS A 359 8.95 -4.30 9.86
C LYS A 359 7.92 -5.06 10.69
N LYS A 360 8.26 -5.54 11.90
CA LYS A 360 7.34 -6.22 12.79
C LYS A 360 6.14 -5.38 13.19
N LYS A 361 6.27 -4.05 13.14
CA LYS A 361 5.16 -3.11 13.38
C LYS A 361 4.10 -3.15 12.27
N TYR A 362 4.49 -3.63 11.10
CA TYR A 362 3.67 -3.67 9.88
C TYR A 362 3.19 -5.09 9.55
N GLU A 363 3.25 -6.01 10.50
CA GLU A 363 2.74 -7.37 10.34
C GLU A 363 1.21 -7.39 10.43
N TRP A 364 0.58 -8.35 9.76
CA TRP A 364 -0.88 -8.45 9.68
C TRP A 364 -1.55 -8.74 11.03
N ASP A 365 -0.85 -9.42 11.94
CA ASP A 365 -1.32 -9.64 13.31
C ASP A 365 -1.48 -8.34 14.10
N LYS A 366 -0.68 -7.30 13.81
CA LYS A 366 -0.83 -5.97 14.40
C LYS A 366 -2.11 -5.29 13.91
N MET A 367 -2.43 -5.47 12.63
CA MET A 367 -3.68 -4.95 12.06
C MET A 367 -4.90 -5.63 12.68
N THR A 368 -4.91 -6.96 12.77
CA THR A 368 -6.02 -7.68 13.40
C THR A 368 -6.11 -7.38 14.90
N ALA A 369 -4.99 -7.26 15.60
CA ALA A 369 -4.94 -6.84 17.01
C ALA A 369 -5.54 -5.43 17.21
N ALA A 370 -5.33 -4.49 16.29
CA ALA A 370 -5.94 -3.16 16.35
C ALA A 370 -7.48 -3.24 16.31
N PHE A 371 -8.05 -4.09 15.44
CA PHE A 371 -9.50 -4.35 15.44
C PHE A 371 -9.98 -4.97 16.74
N MET A 372 -9.24 -5.96 17.25
CA MET A 372 -9.59 -6.64 18.50
C MET A 372 -9.49 -5.71 19.71
N HIS A 373 -8.53 -4.79 19.73
CA HIS A 373 -8.41 -3.74 20.75
C HIS A 373 -9.67 -2.85 20.78
N ILE A 374 -10.07 -2.30 19.64
CA ILE A 374 -11.30 -1.49 19.52
C ILE A 374 -12.55 -2.32 19.87
N TYR A 375 -12.62 -3.58 19.42
CA TYR A 375 -13.73 -4.48 19.71
C TYR A 375 -13.91 -4.71 21.21
N ASN A 376 -12.83 -4.86 21.97
CA ASN A 376 -12.84 -5.09 23.40
C ASN A 376 -13.03 -3.80 24.24
N GLY A 377 -13.23 -2.66 23.60
CA GLY A 377 -13.47 -1.37 24.26
C GLY A 377 -12.20 -0.59 24.61
N GLY A 378 -11.07 -0.93 23.98
CA GLY A 378 -9.82 -0.15 24.07
C GLY A 378 -10.00 1.26 23.46
N CYS A 379 -9.44 2.25 24.10
CA CYS A 379 -9.35 3.65 23.65
C CYS A 379 -7.95 3.94 23.15
#